data_1557464f0e68bdc1e61a4ca20828b415
#
_entry.id   1557464f0e68bdc1e61a4ca20828b415
#
_cell.length_a   1.000
_cell.length_b   1.000
_cell.length_c   1.000
_cell.angle_alpha   90.00
_cell.angle_beta   90.00
_cell.angle_gamma   90.00
#
_symmetry.space_group_name_H-M   'P 1'
#
loop_
_entity.id
_entity.type
_entity.pdbx_description
1 polymer ?
#
loop_
_entity_poly.entity_id
_entity_poly.type
_entity_poly.pdbx_seq_one_letter_code
_entity_poly.pdbx_strand_id
1 'polypeptide(L)'
;VIIADHKEIKMRKLFYMGLESYESRYTLQLTEWNRRVFDRRGLDVVYVPGLNLDNSKKISVGQVLDAHGRSYFAMSQMMNLVRLMQQGEVTGEDVIYFEDMFQPGIESLPYIMNQVPTNLQPKVWVRCLAQTIDPDDFVHVWGMAGWMSTYEKMVNYFVTGVLATNEEMVAHMRIAGWTAPIYNISGLAFGKDEVIERIGGSSKITPFENRPRRVGFAARFDQEKQPGFFMDLVEMYSKLTREQCEFAIYSGGGLRSNNAEYVIRARRMEAEGKIKIYDNLTKNEYYALLNNTRVLFNCALQDWVSNTVSEADALGCNVLYPAYRSFPETFANDPNRLYVPWSIDDAYHKMQNLLREPHHNMGLISDWTNGTIDRVVDIITGQGEQWNRSGNRYRDHVPHDKYTVVKVGEM
;
A
#
# COMPACT_ATOMS: atom_id res chain seq x y z
N VAL A 1 42.62 20.57 -11.44
CA VAL A 1 41.57 19.56 -11.27
C VAL A 1 41.36 19.45 -9.76
N ILE A 2 40.36 20.14 -9.24
CA ILE A 2 39.97 20.05 -7.83
C ILE A 2 39.00 18.87 -7.78
N ILE A 3 39.46 17.74 -7.26
CA ILE A 3 38.61 16.61 -6.85
C ILE A 3 37.91 17.11 -5.58
N ALA A 4 36.65 17.52 -5.70
CA ALA A 4 35.83 17.77 -4.54
C ALA A 4 35.60 16.43 -3.85
N ASP A 5 36.17 16.28 -2.66
CA ASP A 5 35.84 15.22 -1.71
C ASP A 5 34.33 15.31 -1.44
N HIS A 6 33.56 14.42 -2.05
CA HIS A 6 32.19 14.18 -1.65
C HIS A 6 32.23 13.51 -0.26
N LYS A 7 32.37 14.33 0.78
CA LYS A 7 32.02 13.88 2.12
C LYS A 7 30.55 13.43 2.05
N GLU A 8 30.32 12.12 2.14
CA GLU A 8 28.99 11.60 2.45
C GLU A 8 28.46 12.36 3.67
N ILE A 9 27.46 13.18 3.47
CA ILE A 9 26.78 13.87 4.58
C ILE A 9 25.98 12.78 5.29
N LYS A 10 26.58 12.22 6.34
CA LYS A 10 25.93 11.22 7.17
C LYS A 10 24.75 11.90 7.87
N MET A 11 23.54 11.41 7.60
CA MET A 11 22.32 11.84 8.29
C MET A 11 22.55 11.77 9.80
N ARG A 12 22.26 12.84 10.54
CA ARG A 12 22.38 12.91 11.99
C ARG A 12 21.16 12.30 12.68
N LYS A 13 19.97 12.86 12.37
CA LYS A 13 18.70 12.41 12.94
C LYS A 13 17.63 12.27 11.85
N LEU A 14 16.69 11.36 12.08
CA LEU A 14 15.47 11.21 11.31
C LEU A 14 14.28 11.71 12.13
N PHE A 15 13.64 12.78 11.71
CA PHE A 15 12.37 13.23 12.27
C PHE A 15 11.24 12.55 11.52
N TYR A 16 10.65 11.54 12.14
CA TYR A 16 9.60 10.74 11.53
C TYR A 16 8.22 11.33 11.82
N MET A 17 7.54 11.72 10.75
CA MET A 17 6.19 12.27 10.73
C MET A 17 5.22 11.17 10.31
N GLY A 18 4.88 10.29 11.29
CA GLY A 18 3.97 9.17 11.06
C GLY A 18 2.51 9.59 10.96
N LEU A 19 1.65 8.65 10.59
CA LEU A 19 0.20 8.83 10.53
C LEU A 19 -0.45 8.59 11.88
N GLU A 20 -1.69 9.09 12.01
CA GLU A 20 -2.53 8.79 13.17
C GLU A 20 -2.74 7.28 13.33
N SER A 21 -2.47 6.77 14.53
CA SER A 21 -2.56 5.34 14.83
C SER A 21 -3.89 4.98 15.45
N TYR A 22 -4.63 4.08 14.80
CA TYR A 22 -5.89 3.51 15.34
C TYR A 22 -5.85 1.99 15.20
N GLU A 23 -6.32 1.27 16.22
CA GLU A 23 -6.29 -0.21 16.25
C GLU A 23 -6.93 -0.88 15.03
N SER A 24 -7.97 -0.26 14.46
CA SER A 24 -8.69 -0.79 13.31
C SER A 24 -8.05 -0.48 11.95
N ARG A 25 -6.94 0.28 11.93
CA ARG A 25 -6.29 0.72 10.68
C ARG A 25 -4.88 0.20 10.54
N TYR A 26 -4.45 0.03 9.30
CA TYR A 26 -3.07 -0.34 8.98
C TYR A 26 -2.04 0.71 9.45
N THR A 27 -2.46 1.94 9.73
CA THR A 27 -1.58 3.03 10.20
C THR A 27 -0.89 2.69 11.52
N LEU A 28 -1.54 1.95 12.42
CA LEU A 28 -0.91 1.44 13.63
C LEU A 28 0.24 0.48 13.29
N GLN A 29 -0.04 -0.52 12.46
CA GLN A 29 0.97 -1.49 11.99
C GLN A 29 2.12 -0.81 11.24
N LEU A 30 1.80 0.18 10.40
CA LEU A 30 2.79 0.96 9.67
C LEU A 30 3.81 1.62 10.58
N THR A 31 3.37 2.24 11.66
CA THR A 31 4.27 2.87 12.65
C THR A 31 5.17 1.83 13.32
N GLU A 32 4.63 0.67 13.70
CA GLU A 32 5.37 -0.42 14.33
C GLU A 32 6.40 -1.03 13.35
N TRP A 33 6.03 -1.26 12.09
CA TRP A 33 6.92 -1.80 11.08
C TRP A 33 8.08 -0.87 10.76
N ASN A 34 7.81 0.43 10.60
CA ASN A 34 8.85 1.43 10.42
C ASN A 34 9.81 1.45 11.61
N ARG A 35 9.28 1.46 12.85
CA ARG A 35 10.10 1.45 14.06
C ARG A 35 11.05 0.26 14.10
N ARG A 36 10.56 -0.97 13.89
CA ARG A 36 11.39 -2.20 13.89
C ARG A 36 12.53 -2.10 12.89
N VAL A 37 12.29 -1.57 11.69
CA VAL A 37 13.34 -1.42 10.68
C VAL A 37 14.32 -0.30 11.04
N PHE A 38 13.81 0.85 11.49
CA PHE A 38 14.68 1.98 11.89
C PHE A 38 15.60 1.59 13.04
N ASP A 39 15.08 0.88 14.05
CA ASP A 39 15.87 0.36 15.17
C ASP A 39 16.93 -0.65 14.70
N ARG A 40 16.55 -1.60 13.85
CA ARG A 40 17.47 -2.58 13.26
C ARG A 40 18.59 -1.93 12.45
N ARG A 41 18.27 -0.84 11.73
CA ARG A 41 19.20 -0.07 10.92
C ARG A 41 20.06 0.91 11.77
N GLY A 42 19.80 0.99 13.08
CA GLY A 42 20.55 1.85 14.01
C GLY A 42 20.37 3.35 13.74
N LEU A 43 19.20 3.77 13.26
CA LEU A 43 18.90 5.17 13.01
C LEU A 43 18.60 5.90 14.32
N ASP A 44 19.09 7.14 14.46
CA ASP A 44 18.67 8.06 15.51
C ASP A 44 17.35 8.73 15.11
N VAL A 45 16.22 8.20 15.59
CA VAL A 45 14.88 8.61 15.17
C VAL A 45 14.15 9.40 16.24
N VAL A 46 13.68 10.58 15.87
CA VAL A 46 12.74 11.37 16.65
C VAL A 46 11.33 11.13 16.10
N TYR A 47 10.54 10.33 16.81
CA TYR A 47 9.12 10.15 16.47
C TYR A 47 8.36 11.39 16.94
N VAL A 48 8.02 12.27 16.00
CA VAL A 48 7.32 13.52 16.31
C VAL A 48 5.87 13.19 16.67
N PRO A 49 5.42 13.46 17.93
CA PRO A 49 4.09 13.06 18.36
C PRO A 49 3.01 14.00 17.82
N GLY A 50 1.87 13.44 17.42
CA GLY A 50 0.61 14.12 17.24
C GLY A 50 -0.37 13.81 18.35
N LEU A 51 -1.41 14.62 18.50
CA LEU A 51 -2.48 14.43 19.47
C LEU A 51 -3.68 13.78 18.77
N ASN A 52 -4.21 12.71 19.34
CA ASN A 52 -5.46 12.12 18.91
C ASN A 52 -6.65 12.87 19.49
N LEU A 53 -7.70 13.08 18.71
CA LEU A 53 -8.99 13.45 19.26
C LEU A 53 -9.51 12.31 20.14
N ASP A 54 -10.29 12.67 21.16
CA ASP A 54 -10.84 11.74 22.15
C ASP A 54 -11.35 10.43 21.50
N ASN A 55 -10.87 9.30 22.03
CA ASN A 55 -11.09 7.94 21.53
C ASN A 55 -12.56 7.47 21.51
N SER A 56 -13.49 8.29 21.94
CA SER A 56 -14.93 7.98 21.97
C SER A 56 -15.55 7.85 20.55
N LYS A 57 -14.92 8.42 19.52
CA LYS A 57 -15.33 8.26 18.14
C LYS A 57 -14.52 7.16 17.46
N LYS A 58 -14.99 5.93 17.55
CA LYS A 58 -14.48 4.83 16.73
C LYS A 58 -14.61 5.24 15.27
N ILE A 59 -13.47 5.34 14.57
CA ILE A 59 -13.46 5.50 13.13
C ILE A 59 -14.16 4.27 12.54
N SER A 60 -15.22 4.51 11.79
CA SER A 60 -15.90 3.42 11.11
C SER A 60 -14.95 2.81 10.08
N VAL A 61 -14.70 1.52 10.17
CA VAL A 61 -13.98 0.77 9.13
C VAL A 61 -14.68 1.04 7.79
N GLY A 62 -13.92 1.43 6.77
CA GLY A 62 -14.45 1.82 5.46
C GLY A 62 -14.56 3.33 5.22
N GLN A 63 -14.36 4.17 6.24
CA GLN A 63 -14.08 5.59 6.00
C GLN A 63 -12.60 5.75 5.68
N VAL A 64 -12.30 6.30 4.51
CA VAL A 64 -10.91 6.48 4.06
C VAL A 64 -10.16 7.45 4.96
N LEU A 65 -10.82 8.53 5.40
CA LEU A 65 -10.25 9.53 6.29
C LEU A 65 -11.31 9.99 7.32
N ASP A 66 -10.89 10.10 8.58
CA ASP A 66 -11.53 11.01 9.52
C ASP A 66 -10.85 12.39 9.36
N ALA A 67 -11.47 13.27 8.60
CA ALA A 67 -10.88 14.57 8.27
C ALA A 67 -10.55 15.41 9.53
N HIS A 68 -11.35 15.31 10.58
CA HIS A 68 -11.11 16.04 11.83
C HIS A 68 -9.98 15.39 12.64
N GLY A 69 -10.02 14.08 12.84
CA GLY A 69 -9.01 13.34 13.59
C GLY A 69 -7.64 13.42 12.93
N ARG A 70 -7.58 13.21 11.61
CA ARG A 70 -6.34 13.34 10.84
C ARG A 70 -5.78 14.75 10.89
N SER A 71 -6.62 15.77 10.67
CA SER A 71 -6.15 17.15 10.69
C SER A 71 -5.67 17.56 12.09
N TYR A 72 -6.39 17.18 13.15
CA TYR A 72 -5.98 17.48 14.51
C TYR A 72 -4.64 16.82 14.87
N PHE A 73 -4.49 15.53 14.54
CA PHE A 73 -3.23 14.81 14.74
C PHE A 73 -2.08 15.46 13.96
N ALA A 74 -2.26 15.66 12.66
CA ALA A 74 -1.23 16.20 11.77
C ALA A 74 -0.80 17.62 12.14
N MET A 75 -1.76 18.51 12.41
CA MET A 75 -1.45 19.89 12.80
C MET A 75 -0.74 19.96 14.15
N SER A 76 -1.16 19.15 15.14
CA SER A 76 -0.46 19.08 16.43
C SER A 76 0.95 18.52 16.32
N GLN A 77 1.15 17.55 15.42
CA GLN A 77 2.47 17.02 15.08
C GLN A 77 3.36 18.07 14.43
N MET A 78 2.80 18.86 13.48
CA MET A 78 3.52 19.98 12.88
C MET A 78 3.89 21.06 13.89
N MET A 79 3.02 21.38 14.85
CA MET A 79 3.36 22.31 15.94
C MET A 79 4.56 21.80 16.75
N ASN A 80 4.63 20.50 17.04
CA ASN A 80 5.77 19.90 17.72
C ASN A 80 7.04 19.98 16.87
N LEU A 81 6.97 19.71 15.57
CA LEU A 81 8.11 19.86 14.66
C LEU A 81 8.63 21.30 14.63
N VAL A 82 7.73 22.27 14.48
CA VAL A 82 8.10 23.72 14.47
C VAL A 82 8.78 24.11 15.78
N ARG A 83 8.31 23.62 16.92
CA ARG A 83 8.95 23.85 18.21
C ARG A 83 10.37 23.28 18.26
N LEU A 84 10.58 22.05 17.75
CA LEU A 84 11.91 21.44 17.67
C LEU A 84 12.85 22.24 16.74
N MET A 85 12.34 22.74 15.61
CA MET A 85 13.09 23.61 14.73
C MET A 85 13.49 24.93 15.42
N GLN A 86 12.58 25.57 16.14
CA GLN A 86 12.85 26.79 16.90
C GLN A 86 13.89 26.56 18.02
N GLN A 87 13.90 25.38 18.62
CA GLN A 87 14.86 25.00 19.68
C GLN A 87 16.26 24.65 19.11
N GLY A 88 16.43 24.63 17.78
CA GLY A 88 17.69 24.23 17.11
C GLY A 88 17.96 22.72 17.14
N GLU A 89 16.95 21.92 17.46
CA GLU A 89 17.05 20.45 17.47
C GLU A 89 17.10 19.86 16.04
N VAL A 90 16.53 20.59 15.05
CA VAL A 90 16.52 20.22 13.63
C VAL A 90 17.54 21.07 12.89
N THR A 91 18.47 20.41 12.19
CA THR A 91 19.60 21.04 11.48
C THR A 91 19.64 20.65 10.01
N GLY A 92 20.53 21.24 9.22
CA GLY A 92 20.72 20.89 7.81
C GLY A 92 21.28 19.48 7.56
N GLU A 93 21.77 18.81 8.60
CA GLU A 93 22.25 17.42 8.52
C GLU A 93 21.14 16.39 8.76
N ASP A 94 19.95 16.87 9.14
CA ASP A 94 18.84 16.02 9.53
C ASP A 94 17.86 15.78 8.37
N VAL A 95 17.06 14.73 8.51
CA VAL A 95 16.00 14.39 7.57
C VAL A 95 14.65 14.48 8.27
N ILE A 96 13.69 15.10 7.63
CA ILE A 96 12.27 15.07 8.00
C ILE A 96 11.58 14.17 6.99
N TYR A 97 10.94 13.09 7.46
CA TYR A 97 10.24 12.14 6.60
C TYR A 97 8.76 12.06 6.95
N PHE A 98 7.91 12.45 6.01
CA PHE A 98 6.47 12.34 6.08
C PHE A 98 5.98 11.04 5.46
N GLU A 99 5.26 10.25 6.23
CA GLU A 99 4.70 8.98 5.78
C GLU A 99 3.55 9.14 4.77
N ASP A 100 2.99 10.34 4.66
CA ASP A 100 2.02 10.72 3.63
C ASP A 100 2.24 12.19 3.25
N MET A 101 2.30 12.49 1.95
CA MET A 101 2.47 13.86 1.49
C MET A 101 1.25 14.75 1.77
N PHE A 102 0.05 14.16 1.89
CA PHE A 102 -1.17 14.88 2.29
C PHE A 102 -1.28 14.99 3.81
N GLN A 103 -0.27 15.59 4.41
CA GLN A 103 -0.17 15.85 5.83
C GLN A 103 -0.60 17.30 6.12
N PRO A 104 -1.79 17.55 6.70
CA PRO A 104 -2.20 18.89 7.08
C PRO A 104 -1.12 19.60 7.94
N GLY A 105 -0.79 20.84 7.59
CA GLY A 105 0.26 21.63 8.25
C GLY A 105 1.62 21.62 7.54
N ILE A 106 1.88 20.67 6.62
CA ILE A 106 3.14 20.62 5.85
C ILE A 106 3.35 21.91 5.02
N GLU A 107 2.26 22.58 4.65
CA GLU A 107 2.25 23.84 3.93
C GLU A 107 2.94 24.99 4.69
N SER A 108 3.16 24.85 5.99
CA SER A 108 3.91 25.81 6.79
C SER A 108 5.43 25.70 6.61
N LEU A 109 5.94 24.54 6.17
CA LEU A 109 7.39 24.31 6.02
C LEU A 109 8.07 25.24 5.02
N PRO A 110 7.53 25.50 3.80
CA PRO A 110 8.16 26.45 2.87
C PRO A 110 8.33 27.85 3.49
N TYR A 111 7.32 28.29 4.24
CA TYR A 111 7.41 29.59 4.94
C TYR A 111 8.56 29.63 5.94
N ILE A 112 8.72 28.56 6.75
CA ILE A 112 9.79 28.48 7.75
C ILE A 112 11.15 28.30 7.06
N MET A 113 11.26 27.39 6.10
CA MET A 113 12.52 27.07 5.42
C MET A 113 13.06 28.26 4.62
N ASN A 114 12.20 29.11 4.03
CA ASN A 114 12.62 30.31 3.34
C ASN A 114 13.32 31.35 4.28
N GLN A 115 13.16 31.22 5.59
CA GLN A 115 13.87 32.06 6.57
C GLN A 115 15.23 31.47 7.00
N VAL A 116 15.53 30.24 6.57
CA VAL A 116 16.75 29.53 6.92
C VAL A 116 17.65 29.41 5.67
N PRO A 117 18.95 29.77 5.76
CA PRO A 117 19.88 29.55 4.65
C PRO A 117 19.83 28.13 4.11
N THR A 118 19.87 27.97 2.79
CA THR A 118 19.64 26.67 2.11
C THR A 118 20.56 25.56 2.62
N ASN A 119 21.80 25.87 2.96
CA ASN A 119 22.77 24.91 3.49
C ASN A 119 22.48 24.47 4.94
N LEU A 120 21.55 25.13 5.61
CA LEU A 120 21.12 24.81 6.97
C LEU A 120 19.69 24.23 7.01
N GLN A 121 19.04 24.10 5.85
CA GLN A 121 17.72 23.49 5.77
C GLN A 121 17.79 21.96 5.85
N PRO A 122 16.95 21.31 6.65
CA PRO A 122 16.85 19.84 6.68
C PRO A 122 16.35 19.31 5.34
N LYS A 123 16.68 18.06 5.03
CA LYS A 123 16.14 17.36 3.87
C LYS A 123 14.71 16.92 4.18
N VAL A 124 13.77 17.23 3.28
CA VAL A 124 12.35 16.85 3.45
C VAL A 124 11.99 15.79 2.44
N TRP A 125 11.54 14.64 2.95
CA TRP A 125 11.07 13.52 2.16
C TRP A 125 9.60 13.24 2.44
N VAL A 126 8.85 12.91 1.40
CA VAL A 126 7.43 12.58 1.51
C VAL A 126 7.13 11.29 0.79
N ARG A 127 6.20 10.49 1.32
CA ARG A 127 5.62 9.36 0.60
C ARG A 127 4.36 9.80 -0.12
N CYS A 128 4.22 9.41 -1.39
CA CYS A 128 2.99 9.59 -2.15
C CYS A 128 2.11 8.34 -1.99
N LEU A 129 0.89 8.52 -1.49
CA LEU A 129 -0.10 7.45 -1.31
C LEU A 129 -1.36 7.67 -2.16
N ALA A 130 -1.56 8.90 -2.67
CA ALA A 130 -2.69 9.29 -3.50
C ALA A 130 -2.27 10.42 -4.44
N GLN A 131 -2.99 10.61 -5.54
CA GLN A 131 -2.66 11.61 -6.56
C GLN A 131 -3.90 12.26 -7.15
N THR A 132 -3.79 13.57 -7.43
CA THR A 132 -4.87 14.34 -8.05
C THR A 132 -5.05 14.06 -9.55
N ILE A 133 -4.04 13.51 -10.22
CA ILE A 133 -4.14 13.16 -11.64
C ILE A 133 -4.92 11.87 -11.89
N ASP A 134 -5.04 10.99 -10.88
CA ASP A 134 -5.76 9.72 -11.02
C ASP A 134 -7.28 9.94 -10.86
N PRO A 135 -8.09 9.77 -11.92
CA PRO A 135 -9.53 10.00 -11.85
C PRO A 135 -10.28 8.98 -10.98
N ASP A 136 -9.68 7.81 -10.73
CA ASP A 136 -10.27 6.76 -9.88
C ASP A 136 -9.80 6.87 -8.42
N ASP A 137 -8.89 7.80 -8.10
CA ASP A 137 -8.45 8.05 -6.74
C ASP A 137 -9.56 8.73 -5.91
N PHE A 138 -9.59 8.44 -4.60
CA PHE A 138 -10.55 9.06 -3.69
C PHE A 138 -10.51 10.60 -3.72
N VAL A 139 -9.38 11.17 -4.08
CA VAL A 139 -9.19 12.62 -4.27
C VAL A 139 -10.19 13.17 -5.29
N HIS A 140 -10.40 12.46 -6.40
CA HIS A 140 -11.40 12.82 -7.42
C HIS A 140 -12.81 12.48 -6.97
N VAL A 141 -13.01 11.27 -6.45
CA VAL A 141 -14.34 10.79 -6.02
C VAL A 141 -14.96 11.71 -4.97
N TRP A 142 -14.15 12.33 -4.11
CA TRP A 142 -14.59 13.26 -3.07
C TRP A 142 -14.55 14.74 -3.49
N GLY A 143 -14.27 15.02 -4.76
CA GLY A 143 -14.25 16.39 -5.30
C GLY A 143 -13.11 17.26 -4.78
N MET A 144 -12.02 16.66 -4.29
CA MET A 144 -10.88 17.38 -3.71
C MET A 144 -9.80 17.75 -4.73
N ALA A 145 -9.85 17.20 -5.94
CA ALA A 145 -8.78 17.32 -6.95
C ALA A 145 -8.38 18.77 -7.25
N GLY A 146 -9.33 19.70 -7.25
CA GLY A 146 -9.07 21.12 -7.56
C GLY A 146 -8.08 21.78 -6.62
N TRP A 147 -8.29 21.69 -5.31
CA TRP A 147 -7.40 22.28 -4.32
C TRP A 147 -6.18 21.42 -4.04
N MET A 148 -6.30 20.09 -4.06
CA MET A 148 -5.18 19.18 -3.82
C MET A 148 -4.15 19.24 -4.94
N SER A 149 -4.52 19.52 -6.19
CA SER A 149 -3.57 19.74 -7.27
C SER A 149 -2.66 20.94 -7.01
N THR A 150 -3.19 21.99 -6.36
CA THR A 150 -2.39 23.15 -5.93
C THR A 150 -1.47 22.81 -4.76
N TYR A 151 -1.97 21.99 -3.84
CA TYR A 151 -1.19 21.48 -2.71
C TYR A 151 -0.01 20.61 -3.21
N GLU A 152 -0.23 19.70 -4.16
CA GLU A 152 0.83 18.89 -4.78
C GLU A 152 1.91 19.77 -5.43
N LYS A 153 1.53 20.82 -6.16
CA LYS A 153 2.49 21.78 -6.74
C LYS A 153 3.34 22.47 -5.67
N MET A 154 2.72 22.83 -4.54
CA MET A 154 3.45 23.42 -3.43
C MET A 154 4.43 22.43 -2.81
N VAL A 155 4.00 21.18 -2.55
CA VAL A 155 4.89 20.14 -2.01
C VAL A 155 6.06 19.88 -2.96
N ASN A 156 5.80 19.74 -4.27
CA ASN A 156 6.82 19.58 -5.30
C ASN A 156 7.90 20.67 -5.27
N TYR A 157 7.54 21.88 -4.85
CA TYR A 157 8.45 23.03 -4.83
C TYR A 157 9.57 22.91 -3.79
N PHE A 158 9.31 22.31 -2.61
CA PHE A 158 10.26 22.37 -1.50
C PHE A 158 10.82 21.01 -1.05
N VAL A 159 10.25 19.88 -1.48
CA VAL A 159 10.73 18.58 -1.02
C VAL A 159 12.07 18.20 -1.66
N THR A 160 12.90 17.50 -0.89
CA THR A 160 14.15 16.92 -1.38
C THR A 160 13.86 15.76 -2.34
N GLY A 161 12.81 15.01 -2.08
CA GLY A 161 12.35 13.95 -2.96
C GLY A 161 11.05 13.30 -2.48
N VAL A 162 10.47 12.50 -3.38
CA VAL A 162 9.20 11.80 -3.19
C VAL A 162 9.42 10.30 -3.33
N LEU A 163 8.79 9.54 -2.44
CA LEU A 163 8.78 8.08 -2.46
C LEU A 163 7.45 7.61 -3.07
N ALA A 164 7.50 7.07 -4.26
CA ALA A 164 6.36 6.50 -4.97
C ALA A 164 6.33 4.98 -4.82
N THR A 165 5.15 4.38 -4.82
CA THR A 165 4.96 2.96 -4.54
C THR A 165 5.17 2.04 -5.74
N ASN A 166 5.13 2.58 -6.96
CA ASN A 166 5.27 1.84 -8.22
C ASN A 166 5.61 2.78 -9.40
N GLU A 167 5.94 2.20 -10.55
CA GLU A 167 6.29 2.95 -11.77
C GLU A 167 5.12 3.73 -12.35
N GLU A 168 3.90 3.22 -12.25
CA GLU A 168 2.71 3.95 -12.71
C GLU A 168 2.55 5.26 -11.94
N MET A 169 2.71 5.23 -10.62
CA MET A 169 2.67 6.43 -9.78
C MET A 169 3.76 7.43 -10.18
N VAL A 170 4.99 6.94 -10.44
CA VAL A 170 6.08 7.78 -10.93
C VAL A 170 5.71 8.43 -12.26
N ALA A 171 5.16 7.66 -13.20
CA ALA A 171 4.72 8.18 -14.51
C ALA A 171 3.62 9.24 -14.35
N HIS A 172 2.60 8.99 -13.54
CA HIS A 172 1.53 9.94 -13.24
C HIS A 172 2.06 11.25 -12.64
N MET A 173 2.97 11.17 -11.66
CA MET A 173 3.59 12.36 -11.07
C MET A 173 4.36 13.16 -12.12
N ARG A 174 5.11 12.51 -13.02
CA ARG A 174 5.82 13.19 -14.11
C ARG A 174 4.86 13.87 -15.07
N ILE A 175 3.77 13.20 -15.45
CA ILE A 175 2.70 13.79 -16.29
C ILE A 175 2.04 14.98 -15.58
N ALA A 176 1.83 14.90 -14.27
CA ALA A 176 1.30 16.00 -13.46
C ALA A 176 2.28 17.18 -13.27
N GLY A 177 3.51 17.08 -13.82
CA GLY A 177 4.50 18.16 -13.81
C GLY A 177 5.41 18.18 -12.57
N TRP A 178 5.54 17.07 -11.85
CA TRP A 178 6.51 16.97 -10.76
C TRP A 178 7.95 17.03 -11.28
N THR A 179 8.72 17.93 -10.68
CA THR A 179 10.16 18.16 -10.99
C THR A 179 11.08 17.64 -9.89
N ALA A 180 10.59 17.50 -8.66
CA ALA A 180 11.32 16.89 -7.57
C ALA A 180 11.77 15.47 -7.94
N PRO A 181 12.91 14.97 -7.41
CA PRO A 181 13.31 13.58 -7.53
C PRO A 181 12.21 12.65 -7.04
N ILE A 182 11.85 11.63 -7.83
CA ILE A 182 10.86 10.63 -7.47
C ILE A 182 11.52 9.26 -7.51
N TYR A 183 11.35 8.51 -6.42
CA TYR A 183 11.95 7.20 -6.24
C TYR A 183 10.86 6.14 -6.11
N ASN A 184 10.86 5.16 -6.99
CA ASN A 184 10.00 3.99 -6.84
C ASN A 184 10.54 3.08 -5.74
N ILE A 185 9.79 2.94 -4.65
CA ILE A 185 10.13 2.05 -3.52
C ILE A 185 9.51 0.65 -3.67
N SER A 186 8.77 0.40 -4.74
CA SER A 186 8.16 -0.88 -5.09
C SER A 186 7.35 -1.49 -3.95
N GLY A 187 6.29 -0.83 -3.55
CA GLY A 187 5.34 -1.31 -2.55
C GLY A 187 5.07 -0.33 -1.41
N LEU A 188 4.28 -0.79 -0.44
CA LEU A 188 4.03 -0.14 0.84
C LEU A 188 4.89 -0.78 1.92
N ALA A 189 5.00 -0.11 3.08
CA ALA A 189 5.58 -0.73 4.26
C ALA A 189 4.79 -1.99 4.63
N PHE A 190 5.52 -3.06 4.93
CA PHE A 190 4.96 -4.36 5.26
C PHE A 190 5.88 -5.09 6.24
N GLY A 191 5.30 -5.77 7.22
CA GLY A 191 6.00 -6.60 8.20
C GLY A 191 5.58 -8.06 8.07
N LYS A 192 6.29 -8.83 7.24
CA LYS A 192 6.00 -10.24 6.99
C LYS A 192 6.01 -11.07 8.28
N ASP A 193 7.03 -10.86 9.10
CA ASP A 193 7.20 -11.63 10.35
C ASP A 193 6.04 -11.39 11.32
N GLU A 194 5.54 -10.15 11.43
CA GLU A 194 4.39 -9.87 12.28
C GLU A 194 3.13 -10.57 11.81
N VAL A 195 2.88 -10.60 10.49
CA VAL A 195 1.73 -11.32 9.92
C VAL A 195 1.79 -12.80 10.29
N ILE A 196 2.99 -13.40 10.18
CA ILE A 196 3.23 -14.81 10.52
C ILE A 196 3.13 -15.03 12.05
N GLU A 197 3.67 -14.13 12.86
CA GLU A 197 3.56 -14.19 14.32
C GLU A 197 2.10 -14.17 14.80
N ARG A 198 1.25 -13.38 14.15
CA ARG A 198 -0.18 -13.26 14.51
C ARG A 198 -0.99 -14.54 14.30
N ILE A 199 -0.52 -15.47 13.48
CA ILE A 199 -1.12 -16.82 13.34
C ILE A 199 -0.43 -17.87 14.23
N GLY A 200 0.55 -17.48 15.05
CA GLY A 200 1.31 -18.36 15.94
C GLY A 200 2.62 -18.89 15.37
N GLY A 201 3.17 -18.23 14.35
CA GLY A 201 4.48 -18.54 13.75
C GLY A 201 4.40 -19.39 12.47
N SER A 202 5.55 -19.52 11.79
CA SER A 202 5.66 -20.20 10.49
C SER A 202 5.17 -21.65 10.49
N SER A 203 5.33 -22.36 11.63
CA SER A 203 4.85 -23.73 11.79
C SER A 203 3.31 -23.86 11.79
N LYS A 204 2.61 -22.74 11.89
CA LYS A 204 1.15 -22.66 11.85
C LYS A 204 0.59 -22.28 10.49
N ILE A 205 1.46 -22.02 9.51
CA ILE A 205 1.01 -21.82 8.12
C ILE A 205 0.42 -23.16 7.63
N THR A 206 -0.86 -23.15 7.29
CA THR A 206 -1.57 -24.32 6.79
C THR A 206 -1.02 -24.73 5.43
N PRO A 207 -0.50 -25.95 5.22
CA PRO A 207 -0.11 -26.43 3.91
C PRO A 207 -1.25 -26.29 2.90
N PHE A 208 -0.92 -25.96 1.65
CA PHE A 208 -1.94 -25.65 0.64
C PHE A 208 -2.95 -26.79 0.43
N GLU A 209 -2.48 -28.02 0.41
CA GLU A 209 -3.29 -29.24 0.25
C GLU A 209 -4.31 -29.45 1.38
N ASN A 210 -4.00 -28.95 2.58
CA ASN A 210 -4.86 -29.07 3.76
C ASN A 210 -5.89 -27.92 3.85
N ARG A 211 -5.81 -26.93 2.96
CA ARG A 211 -6.76 -25.82 2.93
C ARG A 211 -8.07 -26.21 2.27
N PRO A 212 -9.21 -25.78 2.80
CA PRO A 212 -10.47 -25.93 2.08
C PRO A 212 -10.41 -25.22 0.72
N ARG A 213 -11.16 -25.68 -0.25
CA ARG A 213 -11.32 -24.96 -1.53
C ARG A 213 -12.10 -23.69 -1.27
N ARG A 214 -11.38 -22.62 -1.01
CA ARG A 214 -11.95 -21.32 -0.67
C ARG A 214 -11.32 -20.23 -1.53
N VAL A 215 -12.20 -19.35 -2.05
CA VAL A 215 -11.82 -18.10 -2.71
C VAL A 215 -12.27 -16.94 -1.82
N GLY A 216 -11.33 -16.11 -1.38
CA GLY A 216 -11.60 -14.94 -0.55
C GLY A 216 -11.58 -13.66 -1.36
N PHE A 217 -12.45 -12.72 -1.03
CA PHE A 217 -12.44 -11.34 -1.47
C PHE A 217 -12.21 -10.45 -0.24
N ALA A 218 -11.09 -9.75 -0.20
CA ALA A 218 -10.66 -8.94 0.95
C ALA A 218 -10.32 -7.51 0.52
N ALA A 219 -11.32 -6.75 0.14
CA ALA A 219 -11.23 -5.34 -0.23
C ALA A 219 -12.41 -4.57 0.38
N ARG A 220 -12.33 -3.24 0.38
CA ARG A 220 -13.53 -2.43 0.63
C ARG A 220 -14.61 -2.85 -0.37
N PHE A 221 -15.85 -2.80 0.05
CA PHE A 221 -16.96 -3.26 -0.80
C PHE A 221 -17.54 -2.10 -1.63
N ASP A 222 -16.69 -1.10 -1.91
CA ASP A 222 -17.04 0.09 -2.67
C ASP A 222 -16.90 -0.12 -4.18
N GLN A 223 -17.52 0.74 -4.95
CA GLN A 223 -17.64 0.59 -6.41
C GLN A 223 -16.28 0.46 -7.13
N GLU A 224 -15.25 1.19 -6.70
CA GLU A 224 -13.91 1.14 -7.29
C GLU A 224 -13.21 -0.21 -7.05
N LYS A 225 -13.67 -1.02 -6.10
CA LYS A 225 -13.17 -2.38 -5.86
C LYS A 225 -13.95 -3.45 -6.62
N GLN A 226 -14.95 -3.05 -7.40
CA GLN A 226 -15.71 -3.93 -8.32
C GLN A 226 -16.30 -5.20 -7.67
N PRO A 227 -16.93 -5.16 -6.47
CA PRO A 227 -17.48 -6.36 -5.84
C PRO A 227 -18.55 -7.05 -6.68
N GLY A 228 -19.20 -6.32 -7.60
CA GLY A 228 -20.13 -6.88 -8.60
C GLY A 228 -19.49 -7.96 -9.44
N PHE A 229 -18.26 -7.71 -9.94
CA PHE A 229 -17.52 -8.66 -10.76
C PHE A 229 -17.19 -9.94 -9.98
N PHE A 230 -16.82 -9.84 -8.71
CA PHE A 230 -16.64 -11.02 -7.85
C PHE A 230 -17.92 -11.83 -7.72
N MET A 231 -19.06 -11.18 -7.49
CA MET A 231 -20.35 -11.86 -7.40
C MET A 231 -20.78 -12.50 -8.73
N ASP A 232 -20.46 -11.89 -9.87
CA ASP A 232 -20.70 -12.49 -11.19
C ASP A 232 -19.84 -13.74 -11.40
N LEU A 233 -18.57 -13.72 -10.95
CA LEU A 233 -17.68 -14.87 -10.99
C LEU A 233 -18.22 -16.04 -10.15
N VAL A 234 -18.79 -15.77 -8.97
CA VAL A 234 -19.44 -16.79 -8.13
C VAL A 234 -20.65 -17.40 -8.84
N GLU A 235 -21.48 -16.58 -9.49
CA GLU A 235 -22.64 -17.09 -10.24
C GLU A 235 -22.21 -17.93 -11.45
N MET A 236 -21.15 -17.50 -12.15
CA MET A 236 -20.58 -18.28 -13.26
C MET A 236 -20.02 -19.61 -12.77
N TYR A 237 -19.26 -19.60 -11.67
CA TYR A 237 -18.75 -20.83 -11.07
C TYR A 237 -19.87 -21.83 -10.76
N SER A 238 -20.93 -21.36 -10.11
CA SER A 238 -22.08 -22.18 -9.73
C SER A 238 -22.83 -22.82 -10.93
N LYS A 239 -22.73 -22.19 -12.12
CA LYS A 239 -23.33 -22.70 -13.36
C LYS A 239 -22.46 -23.73 -14.07
N LEU A 240 -21.13 -23.53 -14.03
CA LEU A 240 -20.18 -24.30 -14.86
C LEU A 240 -19.57 -25.50 -14.14
N THR A 241 -19.59 -25.54 -12.81
CA THR A 241 -18.99 -26.66 -12.06
C THR A 241 -19.86 -27.13 -10.90
N ARG A 242 -19.76 -28.42 -10.61
CA ARG A 242 -20.38 -29.03 -9.43
C ARG A 242 -19.39 -29.23 -8.28
N GLU A 243 -18.12 -28.85 -8.47
CA GLU A 243 -17.13 -28.91 -7.42
C GLU A 243 -17.47 -27.90 -6.32
N GLN A 244 -17.47 -28.36 -5.09
CA GLN A 244 -17.73 -27.47 -3.95
C GLN A 244 -16.55 -26.51 -3.77
N CYS A 245 -16.87 -25.22 -3.67
CA CYS A 245 -15.93 -24.16 -3.34
C CYS A 245 -16.66 -23.12 -2.47
N GLU A 246 -16.04 -22.73 -1.37
CA GLU A 246 -16.55 -21.63 -0.55
C GLU A 246 -16.05 -20.33 -1.14
N PHE A 247 -16.98 -19.44 -1.51
CA PHE A 247 -16.68 -18.05 -1.85
C PHE A 247 -16.95 -17.17 -0.63
N ALA A 248 -15.97 -16.39 -0.21
CA ALA A 248 -16.02 -15.66 1.04
C ALA A 248 -15.69 -14.19 0.85
N ILE A 249 -16.40 -13.32 1.58
CA ILE A 249 -16.09 -11.88 1.68
C ILE A 249 -15.54 -11.65 3.08
N TYR A 250 -14.38 -10.98 3.18
CA TYR A 250 -13.72 -10.64 4.44
C TYR A 250 -13.80 -9.14 4.68
N SER A 251 -14.36 -8.74 5.82
CA SER A 251 -14.50 -7.33 6.20
C SER A 251 -14.14 -7.13 7.67
N GLY A 252 -13.28 -6.15 7.96
CA GLY A 252 -12.91 -5.76 9.32
C GLY A 252 -14.00 -4.97 10.05
N GLY A 253 -15.10 -4.66 9.40
CA GLY A 253 -16.28 -4.02 9.96
C GLY A 253 -17.54 -4.65 9.41
N GLY A 254 -18.72 -4.08 9.71
CA GLY A 254 -19.95 -4.47 9.03
C GLY A 254 -19.81 -4.23 7.53
N LEU A 255 -20.34 -5.17 6.71
CA LEU A 255 -20.28 -5.03 5.26
C LEU A 255 -21.02 -3.75 4.82
N ARG A 256 -20.30 -2.83 4.21
CA ARG A 256 -20.79 -1.52 3.74
C ARG A 256 -20.25 -1.24 2.34
N SER A 257 -20.98 -0.42 1.59
CA SER A 257 -20.60 0.04 0.26
C SER A 257 -21.11 1.45 0.02
N ASN A 258 -20.41 2.22 -0.81
CA ASN A 258 -20.91 3.47 -1.40
C ASN A 258 -22.05 3.21 -2.43
N ASN A 259 -22.24 1.93 -2.84
CA ASN A 259 -23.38 1.49 -3.63
C ASN A 259 -24.14 0.39 -2.87
N ALA A 260 -25.32 0.74 -2.34
CA ALA A 260 -26.14 -0.16 -1.51
C ALA A 260 -26.54 -1.46 -2.23
N GLU A 261 -26.69 -1.44 -3.56
CA GLU A 261 -27.09 -2.60 -4.35
C GLU A 261 -26.07 -3.76 -4.22
N TYR A 262 -24.78 -3.46 -4.06
CA TYR A 262 -23.76 -4.48 -3.84
C TYR A 262 -23.98 -5.21 -2.51
N VAL A 263 -24.32 -4.49 -1.45
CA VAL A 263 -24.57 -5.11 -0.14
C VAL A 263 -25.85 -5.96 -0.19
N ILE A 264 -26.92 -5.43 -0.82
CA ILE A 264 -28.19 -6.16 -0.99
C ILE A 264 -27.97 -7.46 -1.77
N ARG A 265 -27.23 -7.38 -2.89
CA ARG A 265 -26.92 -8.57 -3.70
C ARG A 265 -26.07 -9.59 -2.91
N ALA A 266 -25.03 -9.12 -2.20
CA ALA A 266 -24.17 -10.01 -1.41
C ALA A 266 -24.97 -10.72 -0.31
N ARG A 267 -25.84 -10.03 0.45
CA ARG A 267 -26.66 -10.65 1.48
C ARG A 267 -27.69 -11.64 0.90
N ARG A 268 -28.24 -11.36 -0.28
CA ARG A 268 -29.10 -12.33 -0.98
C ARG A 268 -28.32 -13.58 -1.36
N MET A 269 -27.11 -13.45 -1.94
CA MET A 269 -26.27 -14.58 -2.32
C MET A 269 -25.83 -15.38 -1.08
N GLU A 270 -25.64 -14.72 0.06
CA GLU A 270 -25.35 -15.42 1.34
C GLU A 270 -26.56 -16.25 1.80
N ALA A 271 -27.77 -15.68 1.74
CA ALA A 271 -29.02 -16.40 2.05
C ALA A 271 -29.26 -17.59 1.10
N GLU A 272 -28.80 -17.49 -0.15
CA GLU A 272 -28.83 -18.58 -1.13
C GLU A 272 -27.70 -19.62 -0.95
N GLY A 273 -26.79 -19.40 0.02
CA GLY A 273 -25.65 -20.27 0.28
C GLY A 273 -24.52 -20.22 -0.78
N LYS A 274 -24.53 -19.21 -1.66
CA LYS A 274 -23.52 -19.05 -2.73
C LYS A 274 -22.24 -18.41 -2.24
N ILE A 275 -22.33 -17.52 -1.26
CA ILE A 275 -21.20 -16.84 -0.63
C ILE A 275 -21.32 -16.92 0.89
N LYS A 276 -20.21 -16.67 1.58
CA LYS A 276 -20.17 -16.52 3.03
C LYS A 276 -19.57 -15.16 3.38
N ILE A 277 -20.23 -14.41 4.24
CA ILE A 277 -19.75 -13.09 4.65
C ILE A 277 -19.19 -13.20 6.06
N TYR A 278 -17.90 -12.86 6.19
CA TYR A 278 -17.21 -12.74 7.45
C TYR A 278 -16.98 -11.25 7.69
N ASP A 279 -17.80 -10.65 8.52
CA ASP A 279 -17.73 -9.24 8.87
C ASP A 279 -17.35 -9.02 10.33
N ASN A 280 -16.96 -7.77 10.68
CA ASN A 280 -16.45 -7.40 11.99
C ASN A 280 -15.21 -8.20 12.44
N LEU A 281 -14.39 -8.63 11.49
CA LEU A 281 -13.19 -9.40 11.78
C LEU A 281 -12.14 -8.55 12.49
N THR A 282 -11.57 -9.11 13.55
CA THR A 282 -10.27 -8.65 14.06
C THR A 282 -9.15 -9.01 13.08
N LYS A 283 -7.99 -8.36 13.19
CA LYS A 283 -6.83 -8.69 12.33
C LYS A 283 -6.41 -10.17 12.48
N ASN A 284 -6.47 -10.71 13.69
CA ASN A 284 -6.08 -12.11 13.92
C ASN A 284 -7.07 -13.09 13.26
N GLU A 285 -8.37 -12.82 13.35
CA GLU A 285 -9.39 -13.64 12.66
C GLU A 285 -9.25 -13.56 11.13
N TYR A 286 -8.98 -12.36 10.62
CA TYR A 286 -8.72 -12.16 9.19
C TYR A 286 -7.50 -12.96 8.72
N TYR A 287 -6.37 -12.93 9.44
CA TYR A 287 -5.20 -13.72 9.09
C TYR A 287 -5.44 -15.24 9.24
N ALA A 288 -6.21 -15.67 10.23
CA ALA A 288 -6.61 -17.07 10.34
C ALA A 288 -7.46 -17.54 9.15
N LEU A 289 -8.33 -16.65 8.63
CA LEU A 289 -9.11 -16.95 7.41
C LEU A 289 -8.21 -17.00 6.17
N LEU A 290 -7.28 -16.05 5.99
CA LEU A 290 -6.31 -16.08 4.89
C LEU A 290 -5.45 -17.34 4.93
N ASN A 291 -4.96 -17.73 6.10
CA ASN A 291 -4.18 -18.96 6.31
C ASN A 291 -4.94 -20.24 5.90
N ASN A 292 -6.27 -20.17 5.80
CA ASN A 292 -7.15 -21.24 5.35
C ASN A 292 -7.86 -20.92 4.02
N THR A 293 -7.31 -20.03 3.23
CA THR A 293 -7.83 -19.66 1.90
C THR A 293 -6.85 -20.16 0.83
N ARG A 294 -7.36 -20.76 -0.26
CA ARG A 294 -6.51 -21.16 -1.38
C ARG A 294 -6.21 -20.01 -2.32
N VAL A 295 -7.22 -19.20 -2.64
CA VAL A 295 -7.10 -18.09 -3.59
C VAL A 295 -7.68 -16.83 -2.99
N LEU A 296 -6.88 -15.76 -2.92
CA LEU A 296 -7.37 -14.41 -2.72
C LEU A 296 -7.63 -13.79 -4.09
N PHE A 297 -8.88 -13.41 -4.34
CA PHE A 297 -9.32 -12.78 -5.57
C PHE A 297 -9.49 -11.27 -5.39
N ASN A 298 -9.06 -10.51 -6.37
CA ASN A 298 -9.26 -9.06 -6.41
C ASN A 298 -9.70 -8.63 -7.82
N CYS A 299 -10.52 -7.59 -7.88
CA CYS A 299 -11.03 -7.00 -9.12
C CYS A 299 -11.05 -5.46 -9.06
N ALA A 300 -10.23 -4.86 -8.21
CA ALA A 300 -10.15 -3.42 -8.07
C ALA A 300 -9.72 -2.71 -9.37
N LEU A 301 -10.37 -1.59 -9.67
CA LEU A 301 -9.95 -0.67 -10.73
C LEU A 301 -8.89 0.31 -10.24
N GLN A 302 -8.87 0.58 -8.94
CA GLN A 302 -7.91 1.48 -8.33
C GLN A 302 -7.36 0.85 -7.06
N ASP A 303 -6.07 0.62 -7.06
CA ASP A 303 -5.28 0.26 -5.89
C ASP A 303 -3.80 0.47 -6.24
N TRP A 304 -3.15 1.45 -5.67
CA TRP A 304 -1.74 1.71 -5.95
C TRP A 304 -0.86 0.56 -5.47
N VAL A 305 -1.15 0.03 -4.30
CA VAL A 305 -0.54 -1.20 -3.77
C VAL A 305 -1.54 -1.85 -2.81
N SER A 306 -1.79 -3.11 -3.03
CA SER A 306 -2.69 -3.88 -2.17
C SER A 306 -1.93 -4.56 -1.04
N ASN A 307 -2.10 -4.11 0.20
CA ASN A 307 -1.54 -4.81 1.36
C ASN A 307 -2.05 -6.25 1.47
N THR A 308 -3.29 -6.49 1.04
CA THR A 308 -3.89 -7.83 1.08
C THR A 308 -3.17 -8.85 0.21
N VAL A 309 -2.49 -8.40 -0.87
CA VAL A 309 -1.62 -9.27 -1.69
C VAL A 309 -0.48 -9.81 -0.84
N SER A 310 0.26 -8.90 -0.18
CA SER A 310 1.43 -9.27 0.61
C SER A 310 1.03 -10.12 1.84
N GLU A 311 -0.09 -9.79 2.48
CA GLU A 311 -0.64 -10.57 3.60
C GLU A 311 -1.02 -11.99 3.18
N ALA A 312 -1.72 -12.13 2.06
CA ALA A 312 -2.13 -13.43 1.53
C ALA A 312 -0.93 -14.27 1.06
N ASP A 313 0.01 -13.64 0.33
CA ASP A 313 1.22 -14.29 -0.15
C ASP A 313 2.13 -14.75 1.00
N ALA A 314 2.26 -13.94 2.07
CA ALA A 314 3.01 -14.31 3.28
C ALA A 314 2.43 -15.52 4.01
N LEU A 315 1.11 -15.70 3.95
CA LEU A 315 0.40 -16.82 4.56
C LEU A 315 0.21 -18.01 3.60
N GLY A 316 0.84 -18.00 2.42
CA GLY A 316 0.80 -19.08 1.46
C GLY A 316 -0.56 -19.24 0.75
N CYS A 317 -1.27 -18.15 0.55
CA CYS A 317 -2.48 -18.10 -0.25
C CYS A 317 -2.11 -17.72 -1.69
N ASN A 318 -2.63 -18.41 -2.69
CA ASN A 318 -2.54 -17.95 -4.07
C ASN A 318 -3.28 -16.62 -4.24
N VAL A 319 -2.83 -15.77 -5.13
CA VAL A 319 -3.41 -14.45 -5.38
C VAL A 319 -3.74 -14.30 -6.86
N LEU A 320 -4.94 -13.79 -7.18
CA LEU A 320 -5.41 -13.59 -8.55
C LEU A 320 -5.98 -12.18 -8.71
N TYR A 321 -5.34 -11.38 -9.55
CA TYR A 321 -5.62 -9.95 -9.72
C TYR A 321 -5.84 -9.60 -11.20
N PRO A 322 -6.47 -8.47 -11.54
CA PRO A 322 -6.56 -8.03 -12.93
C PRO A 322 -5.21 -7.55 -13.44
N ALA A 323 -4.89 -7.80 -14.71
CA ALA A 323 -3.72 -7.23 -15.39
C ALA A 323 -3.97 -5.74 -15.70
N TYR A 324 -4.10 -4.93 -14.65
CA TYR A 324 -4.51 -3.54 -14.73
C TYR A 324 -3.68 -2.67 -13.80
N ARG A 325 -3.34 -1.45 -14.22
CA ARG A 325 -2.57 -0.45 -13.47
C ARG A 325 -1.27 -1.00 -12.88
N SER A 326 -1.07 -0.86 -11.58
CA SER A 326 0.15 -1.28 -10.86
C SER A 326 0.27 -2.79 -10.63
N PHE A 327 -0.80 -3.56 -10.82
CA PHE A 327 -0.75 -5.00 -10.53
C PHE A 327 0.24 -5.77 -11.42
N PRO A 328 0.37 -5.50 -12.74
CA PRO A 328 1.40 -6.14 -13.55
C PRO A 328 2.82 -5.97 -12.97
N GLU A 329 3.16 -4.80 -12.44
CA GLU A 329 4.44 -4.56 -11.78
C GLU A 329 4.56 -5.39 -10.49
N THR A 330 3.54 -5.35 -9.62
CA THR A 330 3.51 -6.12 -8.36
C THR A 330 3.70 -7.62 -8.57
N PHE A 331 3.15 -8.15 -9.65
CA PHE A 331 3.22 -9.58 -9.98
C PHE A 331 4.32 -9.94 -10.98
N ALA A 332 5.24 -9.01 -11.31
CA ALA A 332 6.27 -9.18 -12.34
C ALA A 332 5.69 -9.69 -13.67
N ASN A 333 4.51 -9.22 -14.05
CA ASN A 333 3.76 -9.63 -15.25
C ASN A 333 3.46 -11.15 -15.31
N ASP A 334 3.34 -11.83 -14.18
CA ASP A 334 3.04 -13.26 -14.14
C ASP A 334 1.63 -13.56 -14.70
N PRO A 335 1.50 -14.19 -15.87
CA PRO A 335 0.21 -14.40 -16.53
C PRO A 335 -0.69 -15.39 -15.79
N ASN A 336 -0.14 -16.19 -14.86
CA ASN A 336 -0.92 -17.16 -14.10
C ASN A 336 -1.64 -16.53 -12.90
N ARG A 337 -1.16 -15.36 -12.45
CA ARG A 337 -1.73 -14.60 -11.34
C ARG A 337 -2.44 -13.31 -11.77
N LEU A 338 -2.41 -13.01 -13.07
CA LEU A 338 -3.02 -11.83 -13.67
C LEU A 338 -4.04 -12.25 -14.71
N TYR A 339 -5.30 -11.85 -14.52
CA TYR A 339 -6.35 -12.08 -15.53
C TYR A 339 -6.62 -10.82 -16.36
N VAL A 340 -7.14 -11.01 -17.57
CA VAL A 340 -7.51 -9.90 -18.46
C VAL A 340 -8.63 -9.09 -17.79
N PRO A 341 -8.47 -7.77 -17.60
CA PRO A 341 -9.47 -6.94 -16.94
C PRO A 341 -10.86 -7.14 -17.56
N TRP A 342 -11.87 -7.25 -16.71
CA TRP A 342 -13.29 -7.49 -17.06
C TRP A 342 -13.59 -8.79 -17.80
N SER A 343 -12.60 -9.64 -18.08
CA SER A 343 -12.83 -10.97 -18.63
C SER A 343 -13.14 -11.96 -17.52
N ILE A 344 -14.42 -12.24 -17.34
CA ILE A 344 -14.88 -13.19 -16.32
C ILE A 344 -14.45 -14.63 -16.66
N ASP A 345 -14.37 -14.97 -17.95
CA ASP A 345 -13.91 -16.27 -18.41
C ASP A 345 -12.44 -16.50 -18.08
N ASP A 346 -11.56 -15.52 -18.35
CA ASP A 346 -10.14 -15.62 -18.02
C ASP A 346 -9.92 -15.68 -16.50
N ALA A 347 -10.65 -14.84 -15.73
CA ALA A 347 -10.63 -14.89 -14.28
C ALA A 347 -11.07 -16.27 -13.74
N TYR A 348 -12.14 -16.83 -14.30
CA TYR A 348 -12.64 -18.15 -13.93
C TYR A 348 -11.60 -19.25 -14.17
N HIS A 349 -11.03 -19.33 -15.37
CA HIS A 349 -10.05 -20.36 -15.72
C HIS A 349 -8.78 -20.29 -14.87
N LYS A 350 -8.24 -19.08 -14.66
CA LYS A 350 -7.07 -18.89 -13.81
C LYS A 350 -7.35 -19.19 -12.34
N MET A 351 -8.51 -18.77 -11.83
CA MET A 351 -8.95 -19.13 -10.48
C MET A 351 -9.04 -20.66 -10.29
N GLN A 352 -9.59 -21.37 -11.27
CA GLN A 352 -9.66 -22.83 -11.21
C GLN A 352 -8.28 -23.50 -11.13
N ASN A 353 -7.31 -22.99 -11.89
CA ASN A 353 -5.93 -23.50 -11.84
C ASN A 353 -5.31 -23.24 -10.46
N LEU A 354 -5.45 -22.02 -9.95
CA LEU A 354 -4.91 -21.63 -8.63
C LEU A 354 -5.62 -22.32 -7.45
N LEU A 355 -6.84 -22.84 -7.64
CA LEU A 355 -7.53 -23.64 -6.64
C LEU A 355 -7.00 -25.08 -6.54
N ARG A 356 -6.28 -25.57 -7.56
CA ARG A 356 -5.78 -26.96 -7.63
C ARG A 356 -4.42 -27.11 -6.98
N GLU A 357 -3.53 -26.19 -7.21
CA GLU A 357 -2.12 -26.26 -6.78
C GLU A 357 -1.57 -24.92 -6.31
N PRO A 358 -0.56 -24.94 -5.42
CA PRO A 358 0.12 -23.71 -5.02
C PRO A 358 0.91 -23.16 -6.19
N HIS A 359 0.95 -21.82 -6.29
CA HIS A 359 1.76 -21.14 -7.29
C HIS A 359 3.26 -21.31 -6.96
N HIS A 360 4.11 -21.54 -7.96
CA HIS A 360 5.55 -21.79 -7.78
C HIS A 360 6.32 -20.57 -7.20
N ASN A 361 5.81 -19.35 -7.39
CA ASN A 361 6.38 -18.11 -6.88
C ASN A 361 5.70 -17.61 -5.58
N MET A 362 5.10 -18.51 -4.80
CA MET A 362 4.48 -18.16 -3.53
C MET A 362 5.53 -17.63 -2.55
N GLY A 363 5.20 -16.56 -1.84
CA GLY A 363 6.08 -15.91 -0.88
C GLY A 363 6.95 -14.79 -1.47
N LEU A 364 7.17 -14.73 -2.79
CA LEU A 364 8.06 -13.74 -3.41
C LEU A 364 7.55 -12.31 -3.29
N ILE A 365 6.23 -12.08 -3.37
CA ILE A 365 5.66 -10.73 -3.27
C ILE A 365 5.83 -10.22 -1.84
N SER A 366 5.51 -11.05 -0.86
CA SER A 366 5.65 -10.68 0.55
C SER A 366 7.11 -10.47 0.96
N ASP A 367 8.04 -11.27 0.45
CA ASP A 367 9.49 -11.08 0.68
C ASP A 367 9.97 -9.76 0.09
N TRP A 368 9.58 -9.45 -1.14
CA TRP A 368 9.93 -8.20 -1.78
C TRP A 368 9.34 -6.98 -1.05
N THR A 369 8.06 -7.05 -0.69
CA THR A 369 7.36 -5.95 0.00
C THR A 369 7.91 -5.75 1.41
N ASN A 370 8.34 -6.82 2.08
CA ASN A 370 8.99 -6.74 3.41
C ASN A 370 10.27 -5.89 3.40
N GLY A 371 10.95 -5.77 2.26
CA GLY A 371 12.13 -4.92 2.07
C GLY A 371 11.81 -3.44 1.78
N THR A 372 10.55 -3.03 1.68
CA THR A 372 10.18 -1.67 1.27
C THR A 372 10.71 -0.60 2.23
N ILE A 373 10.65 -0.84 3.55
CA ILE A 373 11.12 0.14 4.53
C ILE A 373 12.65 0.26 4.48
N ASP A 374 13.39 -0.83 4.23
CA ASP A 374 14.83 -0.76 4.03
C ASP A 374 15.19 0.09 2.81
N ARG A 375 14.45 -0.05 1.70
CA ARG A 375 14.62 0.81 0.52
C ARG A 375 14.36 2.29 0.82
N VAL A 376 13.32 2.58 1.61
CA VAL A 376 13.05 3.94 2.10
C VAL A 376 14.26 4.47 2.86
N VAL A 377 14.78 3.70 3.82
CA VAL A 377 15.95 4.09 4.62
C VAL A 377 17.15 4.37 3.72
N ASP A 378 17.46 3.48 2.78
CA ASP A 378 18.60 3.66 1.86
C ASP A 378 18.48 4.96 1.05
N ILE A 379 17.28 5.29 0.56
CA ILE A 379 17.03 6.49 -0.22
C ILE A 379 17.19 7.75 0.65
N ILE A 380 16.51 7.81 1.79
CA ILE A 380 16.50 9.03 2.63
C ILE A 380 17.85 9.29 3.32
N THR A 381 18.69 8.25 3.48
CA THR A 381 20.05 8.36 4.03
C THR A 381 21.11 8.62 2.97
N GLY A 382 20.74 8.74 1.70
CA GLY A 382 21.67 8.99 0.59
C GLY A 382 22.34 7.73 0.01
N GLN A 383 21.96 6.54 0.47
CA GLN A 383 22.43 5.27 -0.08
C GLN A 383 21.60 4.79 -1.28
N GLY A 384 20.58 5.58 -1.67
CA GLY A 384 19.57 5.19 -2.65
C GLY A 384 19.94 5.36 -4.13
N GLU A 385 21.10 5.93 -4.47
CA GLU A 385 21.50 6.09 -5.89
C GLU A 385 21.55 4.77 -6.68
N GLN A 386 21.81 3.66 -5.98
CA GLN A 386 21.80 2.33 -6.58
C GLN A 386 20.39 1.90 -7.03
N TRP A 387 19.34 2.43 -6.44
CA TRP A 387 17.95 2.07 -6.74
C TRP A 387 17.40 2.77 -7.98
N ASN A 388 17.89 3.97 -8.31
CA ASN A 388 17.47 4.72 -9.50
C ASN A 388 18.04 4.14 -10.82
N ARG A 389 19.14 3.38 -10.75
CA ARG A 389 19.83 2.88 -11.95
C ARG A 389 19.45 1.46 -12.35
N SER A 390 18.88 0.68 -11.43
CA SER A 390 18.71 -0.75 -11.65
C SER A 390 17.29 -1.17 -12.07
N GLY A 391 16.34 -0.25 -12.22
CA GLY A 391 14.96 -0.68 -12.47
C GLY A 391 14.54 -1.80 -11.51
N ASN A 392 13.33 -1.97 -11.26
CA ASN A 392 12.73 -2.94 -10.35
C ASN A 392 13.56 -4.25 -10.16
N ARG A 393 14.36 -4.37 -9.07
CA ARG A 393 15.14 -5.57 -8.75
C ARG A 393 14.31 -6.84 -8.58
N TYR A 394 13.00 -6.69 -8.40
CA TYR A 394 12.08 -7.83 -8.42
C TYR A 394 12.13 -8.56 -9.77
N ARG A 395 12.35 -7.85 -10.89
CA ARG A 395 12.56 -8.45 -12.21
C ARG A 395 13.87 -9.25 -12.30
N ASP A 396 14.89 -8.86 -11.54
CA ASP A 396 16.20 -9.54 -11.57
C ASP A 396 16.19 -10.87 -10.81
N HIS A 397 15.20 -11.10 -9.95
CA HIS A 397 15.02 -12.36 -9.20
C HIS A 397 14.02 -13.32 -9.84
N VAL A 398 13.28 -12.88 -10.86
CA VAL A 398 12.41 -13.76 -11.66
C VAL A 398 13.25 -14.27 -12.84
N PRO A 399 13.42 -15.60 -13.01
CA PRO A 399 14.16 -16.14 -14.15
C PRO A 399 13.61 -15.58 -15.47
N HIS A 400 14.45 -14.85 -16.19
CA HIS A 400 14.09 -14.18 -17.45
C HIS A 400 13.71 -15.12 -18.60
N ASP A 401 13.89 -16.42 -18.43
CA ASP A 401 13.86 -17.43 -19.49
C ASP A 401 12.44 -17.75 -20.02
N LYS A 402 11.39 -17.11 -19.50
CA LYS A 402 9.99 -17.44 -19.85
C LYS A 402 9.09 -16.27 -20.24
N TYR A 403 9.60 -15.05 -20.39
CA TYR A 403 8.73 -13.93 -20.70
C TYR A 403 9.04 -13.30 -22.06
N THR A 404 8.18 -13.57 -23.01
CA THR A 404 8.12 -12.80 -24.27
C THR A 404 7.49 -11.45 -23.93
N VAL A 405 8.30 -10.38 -23.97
CA VAL A 405 7.79 -9.02 -23.89
C VAL A 405 6.97 -8.76 -25.16
N VAL A 406 5.66 -8.77 -25.05
CA VAL A 406 4.80 -8.25 -26.12
C VAL A 406 4.97 -6.73 -26.10
N LYS A 407 5.76 -6.21 -27.05
CA LYS A 407 5.78 -4.79 -27.36
C LYS A 407 4.40 -4.40 -27.88
N VAL A 408 3.62 -3.70 -27.06
CA VAL A 408 2.44 -2.98 -27.51
C VAL A 408 2.95 -1.75 -28.26
N GLY A 409 2.96 -1.81 -29.57
CA GLY A 409 3.36 -0.69 -30.41
C GLY A 409 3.84 -1.10 -31.79
N GLU A 410 3.01 -1.81 -32.54
CA GLU A 410 3.01 -1.85 -34.03
C GLU A 410 1.64 -2.38 -34.46
N MET A 411 0.67 -1.50 -34.54
CA MET A 411 -0.49 -1.57 -35.41
C MET A 411 -0.75 -0.18 -36.00
#